data_65c00cf99daf1db1068a8517c6dfd7f7
#
_entry.id   65c00cf99daf1db1068a8517c6dfd7f7
#
_cell.length_a   1.000
_cell.length_b   1.000
_cell.length_c   1.000
_cell.angle_alpha   90.00
_cell.angle_beta   90.00
_cell.angle_gamma   90.00
#
_symmetry.space_group_name_H-M   'P 1'
#
loop_
_entity.id
_entity.type
_entity.pdbx_description
1 polymer ?
#
loop_
_entity_poly.entity_id
_entity_poly.type
_entity_poly.pdbx_seq_one_letter_code
_entity_poly.pdbx_strand_id
1 'polypeptide(L)'
;MSEIQRKYHDMEAQVEKKDGLVVVRDIATEVKNMLDFKMNAVMRLVESAEQAAVSAPRDGNVVPKYYPSQRFDVASDGKMSGTGQEPLLSTNRHFDHLAVNITFSAVLLPAGVKEIDREVAAGIQWSQYLDLLFVNNYESDSSLSWQYYGATSGFLRRFPAISWPPIEERSFSTGKSAVRDVYDFRISNWFVGAANSPKDLAILVDIDCYASERNKRLAVTTVKTILDTLGPNDYVNVYRYGDTAEEIVQCFKDSLVQASPENIQELKTATSSMKHEEMPKNISAALGTAFEILHKYNKTVQGSQCNQAIMLITTDNAGLPTEVIKRYNSPHMPVRIFTYLIGGDKSPELHNVACSNKGFYARITELEDIRSKVFEYIKVLARPMVLYQHEHPIHWSPAYVGGKSGRYGKEHIGQLMMSVTAPILDRRNYTMKTANLLGIVGTDVPIEEIQKLVSPYKLGVNAYSFIVDNNGRVLYHPDLRPLVSNDFVECFIEEINLIAVDS
;
A
#
# COMPACT_ATOMS: atom_id res chain seq x y z
N MET A 1 33.31 -38.51 30.74
CA MET A 1 33.01 -37.07 30.59
C MET A 1 32.78 -36.79 29.09
N SER A 2 31.66 -36.23 28.70
CA SER A 2 31.40 -35.92 27.28
C SER A 2 32.40 -34.85 26.79
N GLU A 3 32.70 -34.82 25.50
CA GLU A 3 33.60 -33.83 24.91
C GLU A 3 33.12 -32.41 25.18
N ILE A 4 31.79 -32.20 25.26
CA ILE A 4 31.14 -30.93 25.62
C ILE A 4 31.48 -30.54 27.05
N GLN A 5 31.44 -31.47 28.03
CA GLN A 5 31.78 -31.17 29.43
C GLN A 5 33.26 -30.79 29.59
N ARG A 6 34.16 -31.40 28.78
CA ARG A 6 35.56 -31.05 28.77
C ARG A 6 35.79 -29.64 28.22
N LYS A 7 35.12 -29.26 27.13
CA LYS A 7 35.18 -27.91 26.58
C LYS A 7 34.63 -26.85 27.52
N TYR A 8 33.54 -27.14 28.25
CA TYR A 8 33.02 -26.23 29.28
C TYR A 8 34.03 -26.01 30.42
N HIS A 9 34.70 -27.04 30.83
CA HIS A 9 35.74 -26.95 31.88
C HIS A 9 36.96 -26.17 31.39
N ASP A 10 37.40 -26.43 30.16
CA ASP A 10 38.58 -25.79 29.55
C ASP A 10 38.33 -24.28 29.27
N MET A 11 37.08 -23.86 29.09
CA MET A 11 36.67 -22.47 28.86
C MET A 11 36.35 -21.73 30.18
N GLU A 12 36.44 -22.36 31.33
CA GLU A 12 36.01 -21.80 32.63
C GLU A 12 34.58 -21.23 32.58
N ALA A 13 33.70 -21.87 31.81
CA ALA A 13 32.36 -21.38 31.57
C ALA A 13 31.54 -21.43 32.87
N GLN A 14 30.95 -20.28 33.23
CA GLN A 14 30.06 -20.14 34.37
C GLN A 14 28.62 -20.03 33.91
N VAL A 15 27.70 -20.69 34.62
CA VAL A 15 26.27 -20.58 34.36
C VAL A 15 25.68 -19.50 35.28
N GLU A 16 25.28 -18.40 34.71
CA GLU A 16 24.57 -17.34 35.41
C GLU A 16 23.05 -17.45 35.20
N LYS A 17 22.29 -17.27 36.27
CA LYS A 17 20.83 -17.20 36.18
C LYS A 17 20.43 -15.78 35.79
N LYS A 18 19.89 -15.61 34.60
CA LYS A 18 19.34 -14.33 34.12
C LYS A 18 17.85 -14.28 34.34
N ASP A 19 17.34 -13.10 34.73
CA ASP A 19 15.90 -12.82 34.74
C ASP A 19 15.43 -12.58 33.29
N GLY A 20 14.52 -13.43 32.79
CA GLY A 20 14.00 -13.36 31.45
C GLY A 20 13.27 -12.02 31.16
N LEU A 21 12.63 -11.42 32.15
CA LEU A 21 11.96 -10.11 31.99
C LEU A 21 12.96 -8.98 31.72
N VAL A 22 14.13 -9.03 32.39
CA VAL A 22 15.20 -8.04 32.15
C VAL A 22 15.74 -8.21 30.74
N VAL A 23 16.05 -9.45 30.34
CA VAL A 23 16.55 -9.73 28.98
C VAL A 23 15.58 -9.27 27.90
N VAL A 24 14.27 -9.55 28.05
CA VAL A 24 13.25 -9.09 27.09
C VAL A 24 13.16 -7.57 27.04
N ARG A 25 13.24 -6.90 28.20
CA ARG A 25 13.21 -5.43 28.26
C ARG A 25 14.42 -4.79 27.58
N ASP A 26 15.59 -5.35 27.77
CA ASP A 26 16.83 -4.87 27.16
C ASP A 26 16.77 -5.02 25.64
N ILE A 27 16.36 -6.20 25.13
CA ILE A 27 16.18 -6.45 23.71
C ILE A 27 15.11 -5.52 23.13
N ALA A 28 13.95 -5.38 23.80
CA ALA A 28 12.89 -4.49 23.35
C ALA A 28 13.36 -3.03 23.25
N THR A 29 14.23 -2.61 24.18
CA THR A 29 14.84 -1.26 24.15
C THR A 29 15.79 -1.09 22.96
N GLU A 30 16.65 -2.09 22.70
CA GLU A 30 17.54 -2.08 21.53
C GLU A 30 16.76 -2.04 20.21
N VAL A 31 15.73 -2.88 20.07
CA VAL A 31 14.84 -2.90 18.90
C VAL A 31 14.14 -1.55 18.75
N LYS A 32 13.58 -1.00 19.83
CA LYS A 32 12.94 0.31 19.81
C LYS A 32 13.88 1.40 19.32
N ASN A 33 15.09 1.48 19.85
CA ASN A 33 16.08 2.49 19.45
C ASN A 33 16.43 2.37 17.96
N MET A 34 16.55 1.16 17.43
CA MET A 34 16.78 0.93 16.01
C MET A 34 15.58 1.41 15.17
N LEU A 35 14.35 1.06 15.58
CA LEU A 35 13.13 1.50 14.89
C LEU A 35 12.96 3.02 14.95
N ASP A 36 13.22 3.66 16.10
CA ASP A 36 13.19 5.11 16.27
C ASP A 36 14.19 5.81 15.32
N PHE A 37 15.36 5.22 15.11
CA PHE A 37 16.34 5.75 14.15
C PHE A 37 15.77 5.72 12.72
N LYS A 38 15.11 4.60 12.31
CA LYS A 38 14.48 4.49 11.00
C LYS A 38 13.33 5.50 10.83
N MET A 39 12.48 5.62 11.85
CA MET A 39 11.39 6.62 11.85
C MET A 39 11.93 8.04 11.71
N ASN A 40 12.98 8.39 12.43
CA ASN A 40 13.61 9.71 12.32
C ASN A 40 14.20 9.98 10.93
N ALA A 41 14.73 8.95 10.25
CA ALA A 41 15.20 9.08 8.88
C ALA A 41 14.03 9.41 7.92
N VAL A 42 12.90 8.73 8.06
CA VAL A 42 11.68 9.01 7.29
C VAL A 42 11.14 10.40 7.60
N MET A 43 11.12 10.82 8.86
CA MET A 43 10.65 12.17 9.23
C MET A 43 11.51 13.28 8.63
N ARG A 44 12.83 13.13 8.55
CA ARG A 44 13.69 14.07 7.83
C ARG A 44 13.33 14.17 6.34
N LEU A 45 12.98 13.03 5.72
CA LEU A 45 12.50 13.03 4.33
C LEU A 45 11.17 13.76 4.18
N VAL A 46 10.23 13.59 5.13
CA VAL A 46 8.93 14.29 5.14
C VAL A 46 9.13 15.80 5.21
N GLU A 47 9.86 16.28 6.23
CA GLU A 47 10.10 17.71 6.44
C GLU A 47 10.75 18.39 5.22
N SER A 48 11.77 17.73 4.65
CA SER A 48 12.44 18.25 3.46
C SER A 48 11.55 18.21 2.21
N ALA A 49 10.72 17.18 2.06
CA ALA A 49 9.77 17.09 0.95
C ALA A 49 8.70 18.19 1.03
N GLU A 50 8.15 18.46 2.22
CA GLU A 50 7.19 19.55 2.43
C GLU A 50 7.82 20.90 2.12
N GLN A 51 9.04 21.14 2.59
CA GLN A 51 9.77 22.38 2.31
C GLN A 51 10.08 22.56 0.83
N ALA A 52 10.53 21.48 0.16
CA ALA A 52 10.80 21.50 -1.28
C ALA A 52 9.51 21.78 -2.08
N ALA A 53 8.40 21.17 -1.70
CA ALA A 53 7.10 21.39 -2.35
C ALA A 53 6.58 22.82 -2.16
N VAL A 54 6.82 23.45 -0.98
CA VAL A 54 6.46 24.85 -0.73
C VAL A 54 7.31 25.79 -1.57
N SER A 55 8.59 25.49 -1.72
CA SER A 55 9.58 26.34 -2.44
C SER A 55 9.51 26.15 -3.96
N ALA A 56 8.80 25.13 -4.45
CA ALA A 56 8.73 24.82 -5.87
C ALA A 56 8.08 25.95 -6.70
N PRO A 57 8.68 26.32 -7.85
CA PRO A 57 8.10 27.33 -8.74
C PRO A 57 6.75 26.85 -9.30
N ARG A 58 5.81 27.79 -9.44
CA ARG A 58 4.45 27.51 -9.93
C ARG A 58 4.35 27.50 -11.46
N ASP A 59 5.39 27.89 -12.16
CA ASP A 59 5.37 28.01 -13.61
C ASP A 59 5.42 26.66 -14.30
N GLY A 60 4.28 26.27 -14.87
CA GLY A 60 3.99 24.94 -15.39
C GLY A 60 4.61 24.56 -16.74
N ASN A 61 5.67 25.25 -17.19
CA ASN A 61 6.30 24.97 -18.49
C ASN A 61 7.70 24.35 -18.37
N VAL A 62 8.05 23.83 -17.20
CA VAL A 62 9.38 23.24 -17.02
C VAL A 62 9.31 21.74 -17.33
N VAL A 63 10.11 21.32 -18.31
CA VAL A 63 10.32 19.89 -18.57
C VAL A 63 11.19 19.33 -17.44
N PRO A 64 10.69 18.41 -16.60
CA PRO A 64 11.43 17.88 -15.48
C PRO A 64 12.61 17.06 -15.98
N LYS A 65 13.80 17.27 -15.39
CA LYS A 65 14.96 16.40 -15.63
C LYS A 65 14.93 15.28 -14.60
N TYR A 66 14.88 14.03 -15.05
CA TYR A 66 14.89 12.87 -14.20
C TYR A 66 15.42 11.64 -14.92
N TYR A 67 15.74 10.60 -14.18
CA TYR A 67 16.17 9.32 -14.72
C TYR A 67 14.98 8.35 -14.75
N PRO A 68 14.41 8.03 -15.93
CA PRO A 68 13.31 7.08 -16.03
C PRO A 68 13.80 5.65 -15.80
N SER A 69 13.18 4.92 -14.87
CA SER A 69 13.56 3.53 -14.54
C SER A 69 13.54 2.55 -15.71
N GLN A 70 12.86 2.89 -16.80
CA GLN A 70 12.72 2.04 -17.98
C GLN A 70 13.89 2.13 -18.98
N ARG A 71 14.81 3.08 -18.80
CA ARG A 71 15.86 3.42 -19.77
C ARG A 71 17.28 3.16 -19.30
N PHE A 72 17.48 2.33 -18.27
CA PHE A 72 18.82 2.00 -17.82
C PHE A 72 19.43 0.83 -18.60
N ASP A 73 20.70 0.97 -18.95
CA ASP A 73 21.53 -0.12 -19.44
C ASP A 73 22.41 -0.69 -18.32
N VAL A 74 22.59 -2.01 -18.32
CA VAL A 74 23.51 -2.68 -17.39
C VAL A 74 24.89 -2.75 -18.01
N ALA A 75 25.91 -2.38 -17.26
CA ALA A 75 27.29 -2.59 -17.64
C ALA A 75 27.58 -4.09 -17.75
N SER A 76 27.62 -4.65 -18.95
CA SER A 76 28.18 -5.97 -19.22
C SER A 76 29.67 -5.82 -19.35
N ASP A 77 30.45 -6.43 -18.44
CA ASP A 77 31.90 -6.62 -18.46
C ASP A 77 32.71 -5.67 -19.37
N GLY A 78 32.85 -4.41 -18.95
CA GLY A 78 33.87 -3.50 -19.42
C GLY A 78 33.71 -2.94 -20.83
N LYS A 79 32.60 -3.14 -21.53
CA LYS A 79 32.32 -2.48 -22.82
C LYS A 79 31.15 -1.50 -22.68
N MET A 80 31.46 -0.23 -22.76
CA MET A 80 30.50 0.84 -22.99
C MET A 80 29.80 0.62 -24.31
N SER A 81 28.54 0.23 -24.30
CA SER A 81 27.71 0.17 -25.49
C SER A 81 26.85 1.43 -25.51
N GLY A 82 27.08 2.32 -26.46
CA GLY A 82 26.11 3.34 -26.84
C GLY A 82 26.48 4.76 -26.47
N THR A 83 26.24 5.63 -27.35
CA THR A 83 26.21 7.09 -27.35
C THR A 83 26.01 7.75 -26.00
N GLY A 84 27.08 8.07 -25.32
CA GLY A 84 27.35 9.03 -24.27
C GLY A 84 26.19 9.51 -23.39
N GLN A 85 26.33 9.33 -22.07
CA GLN A 85 25.64 9.98 -20.95
C GLN A 85 24.51 9.23 -20.23
N GLU A 86 24.26 7.96 -20.46
CA GLU A 86 23.34 7.23 -19.58
C GLU A 86 24.09 6.71 -18.34
N PRO A 87 23.56 6.96 -17.12
CA PRO A 87 24.21 6.50 -15.90
C PRO A 87 24.19 4.99 -15.81
N LEU A 88 25.35 4.40 -15.56
CA LEU A 88 25.54 2.95 -15.48
C LEU A 88 25.03 2.40 -14.14
N LEU A 89 24.33 1.27 -14.21
CA LEU A 89 23.99 0.48 -13.04
C LEU A 89 25.09 -0.56 -12.79
N SER A 90 25.49 -0.74 -11.52
CA SER A 90 26.47 -1.72 -11.08
C SER A 90 25.87 -2.67 -10.03
N THR A 91 26.30 -3.93 -10.03
CA THR A 91 25.85 -4.91 -9.05
C THR A 91 26.34 -4.52 -7.65
N ASN A 92 25.43 -4.51 -6.67
CA ASN A 92 25.75 -4.15 -5.29
C ASN A 92 25.29 -5.23 -4.31
N ARG A 93 26.17 -5.62 -3.38
CA ARG A 93 25.91 -6.67 -2.39
C ARG A 93 24.81 -6.29 -1.38
N HIS A 94 24.70 -5.01 -1.03
CA HIS A 94 23.67 -4.50 -0.12
C HIS A 94 22.25 -4.52 -0.72
N PHE A 95 22.13 -4.78 -2.01
CA PHE A 95 20.87 -4.81 -2.75
C PHE A 95 20.68 -6.17 -3.45
N ASP A 96 20.97 -7.27 -2.76
CA ASP A 96 20.81 -8.64 -3.26
C ASP A 96 21.50 -8.88 -4.62
N HIS A 97 22.67 -8.26 -4.83
CA HIS A 97 23.39 -8.28 -6.10
C HIS A 97 22.62 -7.73 -7.31
N LEU A 98 21.56 -6.95 -7.07
CA LEU A 98 20.88 -6.21 -8.12
C LEU A 98 21.78 -5.12 -8.69
N ALA A 99 21.58 -4.82 -9.99
CA ALA A 99 22.26 -3.71 -10.65
C ALA A 99 21.56 -2.39 -10.26
N VAL A 100 22.22 -1.56 -9.48
CA VAL A 100 21.72 -0.29 -8.95
C VAL A 100 22.76 0.82 -9.10
N ASN A 101 22.30 2.07 -8.95
CA ASN A 101 23.19 3.22 -8.79
C ASN A 101 22.81 3.96 -7.50
N ILE A 102 23.76 4.05 -6.58
CA ILE A 102 23.56 4.63 -5.22
C ILE A 102 23.81 6.14 -5.17
N THR A 103 24.01 6.82 -6.28
CA THR A 103 24.28 8.26 -6.29
C THR A 103 23.05 9.11 -6.62
N PHE A 104 21.98 8.51 -7.12
CA PHE A 104 20.73 9.19 -7.46
C PHE A 104 19.54 8.22 -7.43
N SER A 105 18.32 8.77 -7.53
CA SER A 105 17.07 8.01 -7.62
C SER A 105 16.57 7.91 -9.06
N ALA A 106 15.72 6.90 -9.31
CA ALA A 106 15.00 6.74 -10.57
C ALA A 106 13.50 7.00 -10.38
N VAL A 107 12.84 7.44 -11.46
CA VAL A 107 11.39 7.68 -11.46
C VAL A 107 10.70 6.63 -12.31
N LEU A 108 9.67 6.01 -11.75
CA LEU A 108 8.76 5.07 -12.40
C LEU A 108 7.41 5.75 -12.65
N LEU A 109 6.93 5.67 -13.88
CA LEU A 109 5.60 6.11 -14.28
C LEU A 109 4.76 4.86 -14.61
N PRO A 110 3.74 4.53 -13.80
CA PRO A 110 2.80 3.45 -14.10
C PRO A 110 1.97 3.74 -15.38
N ALA A 111 1.37 2.69 -15.92
CA ALA A 111 0.45 2.82 -17.06
C ALA A 111 -0.70 3.79 -16.74
N GLY A 112 -1.01 4.66 -17.68
CA GLY A 112 -2.07 5.68 -17.53
C GLY A 112 -1.63 6.99 -16.87
N VAL A 113 -0.43 7.09 -16.30
CA VAL A 113 0.14 8.34 -15.77
C VAL A 113 0.94 9.03 -16.87
N LYS A 114 0.54 10.27 -17.21
CA LYS A 114 1.19 11.04 -18.28
C LYS A 114 2.22 12.01 -17.70
N GLU A 115 3.44 11.98 -18.21
CA GLU A 115 4.51 12.91 -17.84
C GLU A 115 4.14 14.38 -18.08
N ILE A 116 3.26 14.62 -19.08
CA ILE A 116 2.81 15.96 -19.48
C ILE A 116 1.83 16.55 -18.46
N ASP A 117 1.25 15.75 -17.59
CA ASP A 117 0.35 16.26 -16.56
C ASP A 117 1.09 17.21 -15.64
N ARG A 118 0.55 18.41 -15.47
CA ARG A 118 1.17 19.51 -14.72
C ARG A 118 1.54 19.13 -13.27
N GLU A 119 0.66 18.38 -12.60
CA GLU A 119 0.92 17.90 -11.23
C GLU A 119 2.05 16.87 -11.20
N VAL A 120 2.11 15.97 -12.18
CA VAL A 120 3.15 14.96 -12.30
C VAL A 120 4.50 15.62 -12.56
N ALA A 121 4.58 16.50 -13.57
CA ALA A 121 5.80 17.21 -13.93
C ALA A 121 6.36 18.05 -12.77
N ALA A 122 5.51 18.84 -12.10
CA ALA A 122 5.89 19.62 -10.95
C ALA A 122 6.36 18.74 -9.78
N GLY A 123 5.66 17.62 -9.54
CA GLY A 123 6.01 16.64 -8.51
C GLY A 123 7.37 15.99 -8.75
N ILE A 124 7.66 15.57 -9.98
CA ILE A 124 8.96 15.02 -10.35
C ILE A 124 10.07 16.04 -10.14
N GLN A 125 9.83 17.30 -10.50
CA GLN A 125 10.83 18.35 -10.39
C GLN A 125 11.23 18.63 -8.93
N TRP A 126 10.27 18.94 -8.05
CA TRP A 126 10.63 19.28 -6.67
C TRP A 126 11.12 18.06 -5.88
N SER A 127 10.62 16.86 -6.17
CA SER A 127 11.05 15.65 -5.47
C SER A 127 12.52 15.28 -5.75
N GLN A 128 13.18 15.87 -6.75
CA GLN A 128 14.61 15.66 -7.02
C GLN A 128 15.49 16.10 -5.83
N TYR A 129 15.04 17.06 -5.03
CA TYR A 129 15.75 17.46 -3.82
C TYR A 129 15.89 16.36 -2.77
N LEU A 130 15.06 15.32 -2.84
CA LEU A 130 15.15 14.16 -1.95
C LEU A 130 16.38 13.27 -2.23
N ASP A 131 17.00 13.37 -3.41
CA ASP A 131 18.15 12.53 -3.77
C ASP A 131 19.32 12.68 -2.80
N LEU A 132 19.63 13.90 -2.40
CA LEU A 132 20.69 14.16 -1.42
C LEU A 132 20.41 13.51 -0.05
N LEU A 133 19.15 13.52 0.37
CA LEU A 133 18.76 12.91 1.64
C LEU A 133 18.76 11.39 1.58
N PHE A 134 18.33 10.82 0.47
CA PHE A 134 18.42 9.38 0.25
C PHE A 134 19.86 8.89 0.34
N VAL A 135 20.78 9.60 -0.32
CA VAL A 135 22.22 9.28 -0.26
C VAL A 135 22.75 9.43 1.16
N ASN A 136 22.47 10.55 1.83
CA ASN A 136 22.93 10.81 3.21
C ASN A 136 22.38 9.76 4.19
N ASN A 137 21.12 9.38 4.07
CA ASN A 137 20.54 8.33 4.90
C ASN A 137 21.27 7.00 4.70
N TYR A 138 21.53 6.60 3.46
CA TYR A 138 22.22 5.37 3.12
C TYR A 138 23.68 5.37 3.58
N GLU A 139 24.40 6.49 3.46
CA GLU A 139 25.77 6.66 3.95
C GLU A 139 25.85 6.61 5.49
N SER A 140 24.83 7.14 6.16
CA SER A 140 24.72 7.12 7.62
C SER A 140 24.38 5.73 8.16
N ASP A 141 23.54 5.00 7.45
CA ASP A 141 23.10 3.65 7.79
C ASP A 141 22.74 2.87 6.51
N SER A 142 23.59 1.93 6.14
CA SER A 142 23.42 1.12 4.92
C SER A 142 22.18 0.20 4.95
N SER A 143 21.57 0.00 6.12
CA SER A 143 20.31 -0.73 6.25
C SER A 143 19.07 0.11 5.85
N LEU A 144 19.22 1.45 5.67
CA LEU A 144 18.28 2.32 4.96
C LEU A 144 18.49 2.18 3.44
N SER A 145 18.38 0.96 2.94
CA SER A 145 18.75 0.62 1.57
C SER A 145 17.74 1.12 0.55
N TRP A 146 16.51 0.64 0.63
CA TRP A 146 15.44 1.04 -0.26
C TRP A 146 14.67 2.21 0.32
N GLN A 147 14.77 3.37 -0.31
CA GLN A 147 14.04 4.57 0.07
C GLN A 147 13.22 5.05 -1.13
N TYR A 148 12.04 5.60 -0.88
CA TYR A 148 11.14 5.97 -1.96
C TYR A 148 10.17 7.09 -1.58
N TYR A 149 9.70 7.76 -2.62
CA TYR A 149 8.61 8.72 -2.56
C TYR A 149 7.55 8.35 -3.60
N GLY A 150 6.35 8.00 -3.15
CA GLY A 150 5.19 7.74 -4.00
C GLY A 150 4.26 8.95 -4.03
N ALA A 151 4.10 9.57 -5.18
CA ALA A 151 3.22 10.73 -5.33
C ALA A 151 1.76 10.31 -5.52
N THR A 152 0.83 11.07 -4.94
CA THR A 152 -0.60 10.85 -5.20
C THR A 152 -0.99 11.11 -6.66
N SER A 153 -0.19 11.90 -7.40
CA SER A 153 -0.32 12.09 -8.84
C SER A 153 0.09 10.87 -9.68
N GLY A 154 0.73 9.85 -9.06
CA GLY A 154 0.94 8.53 -9.65
C GLY A 154 2.37 8.16 -10.00
N PHE A 155 3.38 9.00 -9.85
CA PHE A 155 4.77 8.61 -10.07
C PHE A 155 5.45 8.11 -8.79
N LEU A 156 6.39 7.18 -8.94
CA LEU A 156 7.23 6.66 -7.86
C LEU A 156 8.69 7.08 -8.10
N ARG A 157 9.29 7.80 -7.15
CA ARG A 157 10.73 8.03 -7.08
C ARG A 157 11.34 7.01 -6.14
N ARG A 158 12.33 6.25 -6.59
CA ARG A 158 12.97 5.18 -5.83
C ARG A 158 14.48 5.33 -5.81
N PHE A 159 15.05 5.19 -4.62
CA PHE A 159 16.48 5.11 -4.37
C PHE A 159 16.84 3.72 -3.84
N PRO A 160 17.95 3.13 -4.26
CA PRO A 160 18.82 3.59 -5.34
C PRO A 160 18.15 3.48 -6.72
N ALA A 161 18.74 4.14 -7.73
CA ALA A 161 18.24 4.01 -9.09
C ALA A 161 18.38 2.56 -9.57
N ILE A 162 17.29 2.01 -10.08
CA ILE A 162 17.19 0.63 -10.58
C ILE A 162 16.37 0.59 -11.86
N SER A 163 16.68 -0.36 -12.75
CA SER A 163 15.87 -0.62 -13.94
C SER A 163 14.54 -1.29 -13.58
N TRP A 164 13.43 -0.82 -14.18
CA TRP A 164 12.12 -1.42 -14.04
C TRP A 164 11.36 -1.44 -15.38
N PRO A 165 10.82 -2.57 -15.86
CA PRO A 165 11.01 -3.91 -15.29
C PRO A 165 12.47 -4.34 -15.28
N PRO A 166 12.83 -5.37 -14.49
CA PRO A 166 14.18 -5.92 -14.47
C PRO A 166 14.63 -6.32 -15.88
N ILE A 167 15.92 -6.13 -16.20
CA ILE A 167 16.46 -6.33 -17.55
C ILE A 167 16.27 -7.78 -18.03
N GLU A 168 16.32 -8.75 -17.12
CA GLU A 168 16.11 -10.17 -17.43
C GLU A 168 14.71 -10.44 -17.98
N GLU A 169 13.69 -9.73 -17.52
CA GLU A 169 12.33 -9.87 -18.06
C GLU A 169 12.17 -9.24 -19.45
N ARG A 170 13.04 -8.30 -19.83
CA ARG A 170 13.05 -7.71 -21.18
C ARG A 170 13.57 -8.69 -22.24
N SER A 171 14.50 -9.57 -21.88
CA SER A 171 15.13 -10.53 -22.81
C SER A 171 14.20 -11.62 -23.30
N PHE A 172 13.19 -11.99 -22.54
CA PHE A 172 12.24 -13.07 -22.88
C PHE A 172 11.03 -12.62 -23.70
N SER A 173 10.83 -11.33 -23.93
CA SER A 173 9.70 -10.83 -24.72
C SER A 173 10.06 -10.74 -26.20
N THR A 174 10.13 -11.88 -26.87
CA THR A 174 10.19 -11.93 -28.34
C THR A 174 8.88 -11.42 -28.95
N GLY A 175 8.92 -10.20 -29.49
CA GLY A 175 8.16 -9.87 -30.69
C GLY A 175 6.71 -9.43 -30.59
N LYS A 176 6.11 -9.22 -29.39
CA LYS A 176 4.83 -8.48 -29.27
C LYS A 176 4.93 -7.52 -28.10
N SER A 177 4.79 -6.25 -28.36
CA SER A 177 4.57 -5.19 -27.37
C SER A 177 3.24 -5.44 -26.63
N ALA A 178 3.21 -6.43 -25.75
CA ALA A 178 2.25 -6.44 -24.67
C ALA A 178 2.67 -5.28 -23.78
N VAL A 179 1.86 -4.24 -23.67
CA VAL A 179 1.95 -3.23 -22.61
C VAL A 179 1.88 -4.01 -21.30
N ARG A 180 3.04 -4.36 -20.74
CA ARG A 180 3.10 -5.00 -19.43
C ARG A 180 2.54 -4.00 -18.46
N ASP A 181 1.60 -4.47 -17.66
CA ASP A 181 1.00 -3.70 -16.58
C ASP A 181 2.14 -3.34 -15.62
N VAL A 182 2.63 -2.10 -15.74
CA VAL A 182 3.71 -1.60 -14.89
C VAL A 182 3.14 -1.50 -13.49
N TYR A 183 3.84 -2.09 -12.51
CA TYR A 183 3.46 -2.07 -11.10
C TYR A 183 3.00 -0.68 -10.65
N ASP A 184 1.79 -0.61 -10.13
CA ASP A 184 1.23 0.61 -9.55
C ASP A 184 1.32 0.53 -8.03
N PHE A 185 2.28 1.27 -7.46
CA PHE A 185 2.56 1.30 -6.03
C PHE A 185 1.38 1.80 -5.17
N ARG A 186 0.41 2.50 -5.79
CA ARG A 186 -0.75 3.08 -5.08
C ARG A 186 -1.71 2.04 -4.49
N ILE A 187 -1.57 0.77 -4.89
CA ILE A 187 -2.28 -0.37 -4.29
C ILE A 187 -1.52 -1.01 -3.13
N SER A 188 -0.27 -0.63 -2.92
CA SER A 188 0.57 -1.25 -1.89
C SER A 188 0.17 -0.83 -0.48
N ASN A 189 0.26 -1.75 0.48
CA ASN A 189 -0.08 -1.50 1.88
C ASN A 189 0.70 -0.32 2.48
N TRP A 190 1.98 -0.15 2.13
CA TRP A 190 2.79 0.96 2.60
C TRP A 190 2.25 2.33 2.15
N PHE A 191 1.65 2.41 0.94
CA PHE A 191 1.07 3.64 0.43
C PHE A 191 -0.32 3.89 1.01
N VAL A 192 -1.22 2.91 0.91
CA VAL A 192 -2.61 3.06 1.34
C VAL A 192 -2.73 3.23 2.85
N GLY A 193 -1.96 2.42 3.62
CA GLY A 193 -1.97 2.48 5.08
C GLY A 193 -1.45 3.79 5.65
N ALA A 194 -0.45 4.43 4.99
CA ALA A 194 0.03 5.75 5.37
C ALA A 194 -0.86 6.90 4.88
N ALA A 195 -1.55 6.70 3.73
CA ALA A 195 -2.44 7.71 3.16
C ALA A 195 -3.77 7.85 3.91
N ASN A 196 -4.27 6.78 4.51
CA ASN A 196 -5.60 6.74 5.09
C ASN A 196 -5.61 6.05 6.46
N SER A 197 -6.48 6.55 7.34
CA SER A 197 -6.89 5.82 8.53
C SER A 197 -7.77 4.63 8.13
N PRO A 198 -7.90 3.61 8.99
CA PRO A 198 -8.80 2.48 8.79
C PRO A 198 -10.22 2.91 8.43
N LYS A 199 -10.93 2.08 7.68
CA LYS A 199 -12.24 2.44 7.10
C LYS A 199 -13.19 1.26 7.03
N ASP A 200 -14.49 1.58 7.17
CA ASP A 200 -15.60 0.67 6.95
C ASP A 200 -16.27 1.02 5.63
N LEU A 201 -16.31 0.09 4.68
CA LEU A 201 -16.82 0.31 3.35
C LEU A 201 -18.04 -0.57 3.03
N ALA A 202 -19.13 0.05 2.56
CA ALA A 202 -20.22 -0.64 1.88
C ALA A 202 -20.16 -0.32 0.39
N ILE A 203 -19.92 -1.32 -0.46
CA ILE A 203 -19.85 -1.17 -1.92
C ILE A 203 -21.17 -1.63 -2.52
N LEU A 204 -21.90 -0.71 -3.12
CA LEU A 204 -23.17 -0.98 -3.80
C LEU A 204 -22.95 -1.06 -5.31
N VAL A 205 -23.29 -2.19 -5.92
CA VAL A 205 -23.10 -2.43 -7.36
C VAL A 205 -24.47 -2.62 -8.01
N ASP A 206 -24.75 -1.77 -8.99
CA ASP A 206 -25.96 -1.86 -9.81
C ASP A 206 -25.93 -3.12 -10.67
N ILE A 207 -26.99 -3.92 -10.60
CA ILE A 207 -27.13 -5.14 -11.38
C ILE A 207 -27.14 -4.88 -12.89
N ASP A 208 -27.58 -3.70 -13.33
CA ASP A 208 -27.56 -3.31 -14.73
C ASP A 208 -26.16 -3.02 -15.28
N CYS A 209 -25.17 -2.87 -14.41
CA CYS A 209 -23.77 -2.87 -14.85
C CYS A 209 -23.41 -4.18 -15.59
N TYR A 210 -24.15 -5.25 -15.33
CA TYR A 210 -23.91 -6.57 -15.91
C TYR A 210 -24.76 -6.87 -17.17
N ALA A 211 -25.61 -5.94 -17.60
CA ALA A 211 -26.42 -6.07 -18.83
C ALA A 211 -25.56 -6.05 -20.11
N SER A 212 -24.46 -5.32 -20.10
CA SER A 212 -23.53 -5.21 -21.22
C SER A 212 -22.15 -5.74 -20.81
N GLU A 213 -21.52 -6.55 -21.65
CA GLU A 213 -20.19 -7.11 -21.38
C GLU A 213 -19.12 -6.01 -21.18
N ARG A 214 -19.24 -4.88 -21.87
CA ARG A 214 -18.36 -3.72 -21.68
C ARG A 214 -18.55 -3.12 -20.29
N ASN A 215 -19.79 -2.81 -19.91
CA ASN A 215 -20.08 -2.21 -18.60
C ASN A 215 -19.73 -3.16 -17.46
N LYS A 216 -20.01 -4.46 -17.65
CA LYS A 216 -19.60 -5.51 -16.72
C LYS A 216 -18.10 -5.51 -16.46
N ARG A 217 -17.28 -5.47 -17.52
CA ARG A 217 -15.82 -5.38 -17.36
C ARG A 217 -15.39 -4.13 -16.59
N LEU A 218 -15.97 -2.98 -16.91
CA LEU A 218 -15.69 -1.73 -16.22
C LEU A 218 -16.08 -1.80 -14.73
N ALA A 219 -17.30 -2.27 -14.43
CA ALA A 219 -17.79 -2.41 -13.05
C ALA A 219 -16.96 -3.40 -12.23
N VAL A 220 -16.72 -4.60 -12.76
CA VAL A 220 -15.91 -5.64 -12.11
C VAL A 220 -14.49 -5.14 -11.84
N THR A 221 -13.86 -4.49 -12.82
CA THR A 221 -12.50 -3.93 -12.64
C THR A 221 -12.50 -2.80 -11.61
N THR A 222 -13.55 -1.96 -11.59
CA THR A 222 -13.68 -0.89 -10.58
C THR A 222 -13.80 -1.44 -9.18
N VAL A 223 -14.69 -2.42 -8.95
CA VAL A 223 -14.82 -3.09 -7.64
C VAL A 223 -13.50 -3.74 -7.22
N LYS A 224 -12.88 -4.51 -8.11
CA LYS A 224 -11.58 -5.15 -7.83
C LYS A 224 -10.51 -4.13 -7.48
N THR A 225 -10.43 -3.03 -8.22
CA THR A 225 -9.47 -1.96 -7.92
C THR A 225 -9.72 -1.31 -6.56
N ILE A 226 -11.00 -1.14 -6.15
CA ILE A 226 -11.34 -0.64 -4.81
C ILE A 226 -10.88 -1.66 -3.76
N LEU A 227 -11.20 -2.94 -3.95
CA LEU A 227 -10.82 -4.01 -3.02
C LEU A 227 -9.29 -4.16 -2.89
N ASP A 228 -8.53 -3.92 -3.97
CA ASP A 228 -7.05 -3.92 -3.97
C ASP A 228 -6.42 -2.81 -3.09
N THR A 229 -7.20 -1.77 -2.77
CA THR A 229 -6.74 -0.65 -1.93
C THR A 229 -7.07 -0.83 -0.45
N LEU A 230 -7.58 -1.97 -0.03
CA LEU A 230 -7.95 -2.22 1.36
C LEU A 230 -6.82 -2.92 2.11
N GLY A 231 -6.62 -2.48 3.33
CA GLY A 231 -5.65 -3.05 4.25
C GLY A 231 -6.30 -3.93 5.33
N PRO A 232 -5.50 -4.65 6.11
CA PRO A 232 -5.99 -5.62 7.11
C PRO A 232 -6.81 -5.00 8.24
N ASN A 233 -6.77 -3.69 8.43
CA ASN A 233 -7.56 -2.97 9.43
C ASN A 233 -8.85 -2.37 8.85
N ASP A 234 -9.14 -2.60 7.58
CA ASP A 234 -10.35 -2.15 6.91
C ASP A 234 -11.43 -3.23 6.98
N TYR A 235 -12.69 -2.80 7.00
CA TYR A 235 -13.85 -3.68 6.93
C TYR A 235 -14.67 -3.37 5.70
N VAL A 236 -15.15 -4.39 5.00
CA VAL A 236 -15.84 -4.22 3.72
C VAL A 236 -16.92 -5.27 3.51
N ASN A 237 -17.96 -4.89 2.78
CA ASN A 237 -18.83 -5.85 2.09
C ASN A 237 -19.30 -5.26 0.76
N VAL A 238 -19.64 -6.14 -0.16
CA VAL A 238 -20.14 -5.79 -1.50
C VAL A 238 -21.57 -6.28 -1.64
N TYR A 239 -22.45 -5.37 -2.05
CA TYR A 239 -23.88 -5.60 -2.23
C TYR A 239 -24.23 -5.45 -3.71
N ARG A 240 -24.98 -6.38 -4.26
CA ARG A 240 -25.71 -6.17 -5.50
C ARG A 240 -27.05 -5.52 -5.18
N TYR A 241 -27.50 -4.59 -5.97
CA TYR A 241 -28.83 -4.02 -5.79
C TYR A 241 -29.66 -3.98 -7.07
N GLY A 242 -30.92 -4.36 -6.92
CA GLY A 242 -32.03 -4.21 -7.82
C GLY A 242 -33.19 -3.64 -7.01
N ASP A 243 -34.24 -4.40 -6.77
CA ASP A 243 -35.35 -4.04 -5.89
C ASP A 243 -34.90 -4.00 -4.41
N THR A 244 -34.08 -4.94 -4.00
CA THR A 244 -33.43 -5.02 -2.69
C THR A 244 -31.92 -5.00 -2.85
N ALA A 245 -31.19 -4.71 -1.76
CA ALA A 245 -29.75 -4.88 -1.69
C ALA A 245 -29.42 -6.21 -1.03
N GLU A 246 -28.63 -7.03 -1.71
CA GLU A 246 -28.20 -8.33 -1.24
C GLU A 246 -26.68 -8.48 -1.28
N GLU A 247 -26.12 -9.13 -0.26
CA GLU A 247 -24.69 -9.45 -0.24
C GLU A 247 -24.34 -10.43 -1.35
N ILE A 248 -23.23 -10.17 -2.04
CA ILE A 248 -22.76 -11.05 -3.12
C ILE A 248 -22.20 -12.38 -2.62
N VAL A 249 -21.77 -12.44 -1.36
CA VAL A 249 -21.26 -13.65 -0.68
C VAL A 249 -22.19 -13.99 0.47
N GLN A 250 -22.86 -15.14 0.39
CA GLN A 250 -23.85 -15.56 1.39
C GLN A 250 -23.28 -15.73 2.81
N CYS A 251 -22.02 -16.13 2.93
CA CYS A 251 -21.34 -16.27 4.22
C CYS A 251 -21.11 -14.94 4.93
N PHE A 252 -21.16 -13.81 4.20
CA PHE A 252 -20.93 -12.46 4.72
C PHE A 252 -22.24 -11.70 5.03
N LYS A 253 -23.34 -12.45 5.14
CA LYS A 253 -24.66 -11.86 5.35
C LYS A 253 -24.73 -11.03 6.65
N ASP A 254 -25.34 -9.84 6.54
CA ASP A 254 -25.54 -8.88 7.64
C ASP A 254 -24.26 -8.48 8.38
N SER A 255 -23.08 -8.57 7.70
CA SER A 255 -21.80 -8.27 8.30
C SER A 255 -20.89 -7.47 7.36
N LEU A 256 -19.97 -6.69 7.95
CA LEU A 256 -18.76 -6.20 7.27
C LEU A 256 -17.63 -7.14 7.65
N VAL A 257 -16.91 -7.65 6.67
CA VAL A 257 -15.78 -8.56 6.91
C VAL A 257 -14.47 -7.80 6.89
N GLN A 258 -13.51 -8.24 7.68
CA GLN A 258 -12.15 -7.71 7.65
C GLN A 258 -11.56 -7.96 6.27
N ALA A 259 -10.82 -6.98 5.74
CA ALA A 259 -10.18 -7.08 4.43
C ALA A 259 -8.91 -7.95 4.49
N SER A 260 -9.07 -9.22 4.91
CA SER A 260 -8.03 -10.23 4.79
C SER A 260 -7.84 -10.65 3.34
N PRO A 261 -6.68 -11.18 2.92
CA PRO A 261 -6.44 -11.66 1.56
C PRO A 261 -7.50 -12.66 1.09
N GLU A 262 -7.93 -13.59 1.96
CA GLU A 262 -8.93 -14.61 1.68
C GLU A 262 -10.30 -13.98 1.42
N ASN A 263 -10.76 -13.09 2.32
CA ASN A 263 -12.05 -12.41 2.18
C ASN A 263 -12.08 -11.52 0.93
N ILE A 264 -10.98 -10.82 0.64
CA ILE A 264 -10.86 -9.99 -0.56
C ILE A 264 -10.91 -10.85 -1.83
N GLN A 265 -10.26 -12.02 -1.83
CA GLN A 265 -10.28 -12.93 -2.96
C GLN A 265 -11.68 -13.52 -3.20
N GLU A 266 -12.40 -13.86 -2.13
CA GLU A 266 -13.76 -14.33 -2.20
C GLU A 266 -14.70 -13.26 -2.78
N LEU A 267 -14.61 -12.01 -2.30
CA LEU A 267 -15.37 -10.88 -2.84
C LEU A 267 -15.05 -10.60 -4.31
N LYS A 268 -13.79 -10.68 -4.72
CA LYS A 268 -13.38 -10.51 -6.15
C LYS A 268 -13.95 -11.61 -7.04
N THR A 269 -13.97 -12.84 -6.55
CA THR A 269 -14.50 -14.00 -7.27
C THR A 269 -16.01 -13.88 -7.41
N ALA A 270 -16.72 -13.58 -6.33
CA ALA A 270 -18.16 -13.36 -6.33
C ALA A 270 -18.56 -12.20 -7.26
N THR A 271 -17.85 -11.07 -7.21
CA THR A 271 -18.07 -9.92 -8.12
C THR A 271 -17.96 -10.33 -9.59
N SER A 272 -17.00 -11.19 -9.94
CA SER A 272 -16.80 -11.62 -11.33
C SER A 272 -17.88 -12.58 -11.81
N SER A 273 -18.49 -13.34 -10.90
CA SER A 273 -19.52 -14.36 -11.18
C SER A 273 -20.94 -13.80 -11.25
N MET A 274 -21.15 -12.54 -10.83
CA MET A 274 -22.48 -11.89 -10.87
C MET A 274 -23.06 -11.89 -12.29
N LYS A 275 -24.38 -12.07 -12.36
CA LYS A 275 -25.14 -12.07 -13.61
C LYS A 275 -26.16 -10.94 -13.59
N HIS A 276 -26.51 -10.47 -14.78
CA HIS A 276 -27.63 -9.54 -14.95
C HIS A 276 -28.96 -10.26 -14.68
N GLU A 277 -29.83 -9.60 -13.95
CA GLU A 277 -31.23 -10.01 -13.72
C GLU A 277 -32.12 -8.79 -13.97
N GLU A 278 -33.19 -8.97 -14.72
CA GLU A 278 -34.17 -7.89 -14.97
C GLU A 278 -35.01 -7.68 -13.69
N MET A 279 -34.65 -6.73 -12.90
CA MET A 279 -35.35 -6.32 -11.67
C MET A 279 -35.57 -4.80 -11.62
N PRO A 280 -36.67 -4.35 -10.99
CA PRO A 280 -36.83 -2.92 -10.72
C PRO A 280 -35.70 -2.42 -9.83
N LYS A 281 -35.30 -1.16 -10.03
CA LYS A 281 -34.22 -0.56 -9.25
C LYS A 281 -34.74 0.25 -8.07
N ASN A 282 -34.23 -0.01 -6.90
CA ASN A 282 -34.54 0.73 -5.69
C ASN A 282 -33.26 1.20 -4.98
N ILE A 283 -32.68 2.28 -5.48
CA ILE A 283 -31.46 2.88 -4.87
C ILE A 283 -31.74 3.33 -3.43
N SER A 284 -32.98 3.69 -3.10
CA SER A 284 -33.38 4.09 -1.73
C SER A 284 -33.20 2.95 -0.73
N ALA A 285 -33.65 1.75 -1.09
CA ALA A 285 -33.50 0.56 -0.25
C ALA A 285 -32.01 0.20 -0.13
N ALA A 286 -31.25 0.23 -1.23
CA ALA A 286 -29.83 -0.09 -1.22
C ALA A 286 -29.01 0.87 -0.32
N LEU A 287 -29.25 2.16 -0.42
CA LEU A 287 -28.60 3.13 0.46
C LEU A 287 -29.04 2.96 1.93
N GLY A 288 -30.32 2.66 2.17
CA GLY A 288 -30.83 2.35 3.51
C GLY A 288 -30.08 1.19 4.16
N THR A 289 -29.98 0.05 3.48
CA THR A 289 -29.24 -1.13 3.93
C THR A 289 -27.75 -0.80 4.22
N ALA A 290 -27.09 -0.06 3.31
CA ALA A 290 -25.70 0.33 3.51
C ALA A 290 -25.50 1.25 4.74
N PHE A 291 -26.40 2.21 4.97
CA PHE A 291 -26.36 3.04 6.16
C PHE A 291 -26.62 2.25 7.44
N GLU A 292 -27.59 1.34 7.42
CA GLU A 292 -27.95 0.51 8.59
C GLU A 292 -26.77 -0.37 9.02
N ILE A 293 -26.10 -1.04 8.09
CA ILE A 293 -24.95 -1.88 8.43
C ILE A 293 -23.78 -1.04 8.96
N LEU A 294 -23.46 0.10 8.35
CA LEU A 294 -22.40 0.99 8.84
C LEU A 294 -22.72 1.54 10.22
N HIS A 295 -23.96 1.96 10.48
CA HIS A 295 -24.39 2.42 11.81
C HIS A 295 -24.37 1.30 12.85
N LYS A 296 -24.74 0.06 12.47
CA LYS A 296 -24.66 -1.11 13.35
C LYS A 296 -23.21 -1.32 13.81
N TYR A 297 -22.25 -1.32 12.87
CA TYR A 297 -20.82 -1.53 13.17
C TYR A 297 -20.23 -0.40 14.01
N ASN A 298 -20.63 0.83 13.79
CA ASN A 298 -20.22 1.95 14.62
C ASN A 298 -20.74 1.82 16.07
N LYS A 299 -22.00 1.42 16.24
CA LYS A 299 -22.61 1.25 17.58
C LYS A 299 -22.05 0.05 18.34
N THR A 300 -21.77 -1.05 17.65
CA THR A 300 -21.29 -2.31 18.28
C THR A 300 -19.78 -2.34 18.47
N VAL A 301 -19.06 -1.32 18.02
CA VAL A 301 -17.59 -1.23 18.11
C VAL A 301 -16.89 -2.43 17.42
N GLN A 302 -17.51 -2.98 16.38
CA GLN A 302 -17.00 -4.15 15.66
C GLN A 302 -16.20 -3.80 14.38
N GLY A 303 -16.30 -2.56 13.89
CA GLY A 303 -15.63 -2.06 12.71
C GLY A 303 -14.29 -1.36 13.00
N SER A 304 -13.79 -0.65 12.02
CA SER A 304 -12.53 0.13 12.11
C SER A 304 -12.60 1.30 13.09
N GLN A 305 -13.80 1.75 13.45
CA GLN A 305 -14.09 2.90 14.33
C GLN A 305 -13.50 4.25 13.84
N CYS A 306 -13.11 4.32 12.56
CA CYS A 306 -12.50 5.52 11.99
C CYS A 306 -13.38 6.12 10.89
N ASN A 307 -13.12 5.81 9.63
CA ASN A 307 -13.85 6.37 8.50
C ASN A 307 -14.96 5.42 8.05
N GLN A 308 -16.11 5.97 7.67
CA GLN A 308 -17.21 5.21 7.07
C GLN A 308 -17.49 5.74 5.66
N ALA A 309 -17.67 4.85 4.69
CA ALA A 309 -17.97 5.26 3.34
C ALA A 309 -18.88 4.26 2.60
N ILE A 310 -19.72 4.82 1.74
CA ILE A 310 -20.51 4.09 0.75
C ILE A 310 -19.92 4.37 -0.63
N MET A 311 -19.69 3.31 -1.40
CA MET A 311 -19.25 3.40 -2.80
C MET A 311 -20.37 2.90 -3.71
N LEU A 312 -21.01 3.82 -4.41
CA LEU A 312 -22.10 3.53 -5.34
C LEU A 312 -21.57 3.41 -6.76
N ILE A 313 -21.71 2.23 -7.36
CA ILE A 313 -21.32 1.92 -8.74
C ILE A 313 -22.61 1.69 -9.53
N THR A 314 -22.91 2.57 -10.48
CA THR A 314 -24.18 2.56 -11.23
C THR A 314 -23.98 2.91 -12.69
N THR A 315 -24.92 2.48 -13.54
CA THR A 315 -25.03 2.90 -14.93
C THR A 315 -26.10 3.97 -15.14
N ASP A 316 -26.91 4.21 -14.11
CA ASP A 316 -28.09 5.06 -14.20
C ASP A 316 -27.88 6.45 -13.62
N ASN A 317 -28.56 7.41 -14.22
CA ASN A 317 -28.64 8.80 -13.79
C ASN A 317 -29.92 9.12 -12.98
N ALA A 318 -30.77 8.11 -12.73
CA ALA A 318 -32.09 8.33 -12.14
C ALA A 318 -32.03 8.76 -10.68
N GLY A 319 -32.96 9.63 -10.33
CA GLY A 319 -33.10 10.38 -9.08
C GLY A 319 -32.64 9.71 -7.81
N LEU A 320 -31.57 10.23 -7.24
CA LEU A 320 -31.04 9.74 -5.94
C LEU A 320 -31.95 10.19 -4.81
N PRO A 321 -32.25 9.31 -3.84
CA PRO A 321 -33.14 9.59 -2.73
C PRO A 321 -32.48 10.50 -1.70
N THR A 322 -32.50 11.79 -1.94
CA THR A 322 -31.93 12.80 -1.02
C THR A 322 -32.52 12.76 0.37
N GLU A 323 -33.78 12.33 0.49
CA GLU A 323 -34.48 12.20 1.78
C GLU A 323 -33.89 11.07 2.63
N VAL A 324 -33.59 9.90 2.03
CA VAL A 324 -32.96 8.78 2.73
C VAL A 324 -31.57 9.20 3.21
N ILE A 325 -30.78 9.83 2.35
CA ILE A 325 -29.44 10.30 2.71
C ILE A 325 -29.52 11.33 3.85
N LYS A 326 -30.44 12.28 3.81
CA LYS A 326 -30.63 13.26 4.88
C LYS A 326 -31.03 12.57 6.20
N ARG A 327 -31.91 11.58 6.14
CA ARG A 327 -32.39 10.86 7.33
C ARG A 327 -31.26 10.13 8.07
N TYR A 328 -30.38 9.47 7.35
CA TYR A 328 -29.30 8.65 7.95
C TYR A 328 -27.99 9.42 8.16
N ASN A 329 -27.68 10.41 7.35
CA ASN A 329 -26.36 11.06 7.32
C ASN A 329 -26.36 12.50 7.88
N SER A 330 -27.51 13.08 8.25
CA SER A 330 -27.59 14.44 8.78
C SER A 330 -27.69 14.41 10.31
N PRO A 331 -27.18 15.42 11.07
CA PRO A 331 -26.53 16.64 10.56
C PRO A 331 -25.03 16.51 10.38
N HIS A 332 -24.36 15.51 10.97
CA HIS A 332 -22.89 15.44 11.08
C HIS A 332 -22.21 14.89 9.82
N MET A 333 -22.96 14.22 8.95
CA MET A 333 -22.45 13.54 7.73
C MET A 333 -21.26 12.62 8.05
N PRO A 334 -21.42 11.61 8.94
CA PRO A 334 -20.36 10.71 9.34
C PRO A 334 -19.94 9.79 8.19
N VAL A 335 -20.88 9.41 7.30
CA VAL A 335 -20.65 8.52 6.17
C VAL A 335 -20.39 9.34 4.91
N ARG A 336 -19.27 9.05 4.22
CA ARG A 336 -18.93 9.65 2.93
C ARG A 336 -19.53 8.85 1.80
N ILE A 337 -20.02 9.53 0.75
CA ILE A 337 -20.62 8.85 -0.40
C ILE A 337 -19.77 9.11 -1.64
N PHE A 338 -19.22 8.06 -2.21
CA PHE A 338 -18.48 8.06 -3.47
C PHE A 338 -19.35 7.47 -4.56
N THR A 339 -19.43 8.12 -5.71
CA THR A 339 -20.27 7.68 -6.82
C THR A 339 -19.45 7.46 -8.08
N TYR A 340 -19.58 6.27 -8.66
CA TYR A 340 -18.89 5.86 -9.88
C TYR A 340 -19.91 5.54 -10.95
N LEU A 341 -19.97 6.37 -11.99
CA LEU A 341 -20.87 6.19 -13.13
C LEU A 341 -20.17 5.39 -14.23
N ILE A 342 -20.71 4.24 -14.56
CA ILE A 342 -20.17 3.35 -15.59
C ILE A 342 -20.82 3.64 -16.94
N GLY A 343 -20.02 4.08 -17.90
CA GLY A 343 -20.38 4.20 -19.32
C GLY A 343 -21.30 5.36 -19.72
N GLY A 344 -22.23 5.79 -18.88
CA GLY A 344 -23.27 6.76 -19.19
C GLY A 344 -22.78 8.20 -19.46
N ASP A 345 -23.74 9.13 -19.70
CA ASP A 345 -23.46 10.55 -19.77
C ASP A 345 -23.25 11.16 -18.37
N LYS A 346 -22.64 12.36 -18.33
CA LYS A 346 -22.40 13.04 -17.04
C LYS A 346 -23.72 13.23 -16.27
N SER A 347 -23.71 12.87 -14.98
CA SER A 347 -24.83 13.05 -14.07
C SER A 347 -24.54 14.17 -13.06
N PRO A 348 -25.22 15.33 -13.17
CA PRO A 348 -25.12 16.36 -12.15
C PRO A 348 -25.68 15.93 -10.81
N GLU A 349 -26.66 15.03 -10.77
CA GLU A 349 -27.29 14.54 -9.54
C GLU A 349 -26.33 13.69 -8.72
N LEU A 350 -25.67 12.71 -9.36
CA LEU A 350 -24.64 11.88 -8.71
C LEU A 350 -23.48 12.72 -8.19
N HIS A 351 -23.07 13.73 -8.96
CA HIS A 351 -22.04 14.67 -8.54
C HIS A 351 -22.46 15.47 -7.31
N ASN A 352 -23.69 16.01 -7.30
CA ASN A 352 -24.21 16.80 -6.18
C ASN A 352 -24.31 15.97 -4.91
N VAL A 353 -24.79 14.72 -5.00
CA VAL A 353 -24.88 13.83 -3.84
C VAL A 353 -23.51 13.49 -3.28
N ALA A 354 -22.55 13.13 -4.13
CA ALA A 354 -21.20 12.85 -3.70
C ALA A 354 -20.57 14.07 -3.00
N CYS A 355 -20.63 15.25 -3.61
CA CYS A 355 -20.06 16.48 -3.06
C CYS A 355 -20.74 16.91 -1.75
N SER A 356 -22.07 16.83 -1.67
CA SER A 356 -22.81 17.18 -0.46
C SER A 356 -22.52 16.26 0.72
N ASN A 357 -22.07 15.03 0.48
CA ASN A 357 -21.72 14.04 1.49
C ASN A 357 -20.21 13.83 1.63
N LYS A 358 -19.41 14.87 1.38
CA LYS A 358 -17.93 14.86 1.57
C LYS A 358 -17.21 13.77 0.76
N GLY A 359 -17.79 13.29 -0.32
CA GLY A 359 -17.22 12.27 -1.18
C GLY A 359 -16.69 12.81 -2.51
N PHE A 360 -16.72 11.95 -3.53
CA PHE A 360 -16.21 12.24 -4.87
C PHE A 360 -17.05 11.52 -5.92
N TYR A 361 -17.23 12.16 -7.09
CA TYR A 361 -17.90 11.60 -8.25
C TYR A 361 -16.88 11.31 -9.36
N ALA A 362 -16.92 10.12 -9.92
CA ALA A 362 -16.13 9.78 -11.10
C ALA A 362 -16.99 9.13 -12.18
N ARG A 363 -16.71 9.48 -13.43
CA ARG A 363 -17.25 8.82 -14.62
C ARG A 363 -16.17 7.90 -15.19
N ILE A 364 -16.51 6.62 -15.39
CA ILE A 364 -15.63 5.59 -15.90
C ILE A 364 -16.11 5.14 -17.27
N THR A 365 -15.33 5.40 -18.31
CA THR A 365 -15.64 5.08 -19.71
C THR A 365 -14.65 4.08 -20.30
N GLU A 366 -13.42 4.03 -19.79
CA GLU A 366 -12.33 3.21 -20.30
C GLU A 366 -11.62 2.47 -19.18
N LEU A 367 -11.07 1.30 -19.49
CA LEU A 367 -10.36 0.47 -18.51
C LEU A 367 -9.08 1.15 -17.99
N GLU A 368 -8.39 1.89 -18.85
CA GLU A 368 -7.13 2.59 -18.52
C GLU A 368 -7.32 3.68 -17.46
N ASP A 369 -8.50 4.31 -17.44
CA ASP A 369 -8.82 5.40 -16.51
C ASP A 369 -9.25 4.92 -15.11
N ILE A 370 -9.60 3.64 -14.94
CA ILE A 370 -10.21 3.14 -13.71
C ILE A 370 -9.30 3.42 -12.51
N ARG A 371 -8.04 3.05 -12.60
CA ARG A 371 -7.10 3.23 -11.47
C ARG A 371 -6.99 4.69 -11.05
N SER A 372 -6.79 5.60 -12.00
CA SER A 372 -6.68 7.03 -11.70
C SER A 372 -7.97 7.60 -11.08
N LYS A 373 -9.14 7.15 -11.54
CA LYS A 373 -10.43 7.59 -11.02
C LYS A 373 -10.76 7.00 -9.65
N VAL A 374 -10.43 5.72 -9.45
CA VAL A 374 -10.66 5.05 -8.17
C VAL A 374 -9.76 5.65 -7.09
N PHE A 375 -8.47 5.86 -7.35
CA PHE A 375 -7.53 6.36 -6.34
C PHE A 375 -7.82 7.78 -5.84
N GLU A 376 -8.66 8.55 -6.52
CA GLU A 376 -9.08 9.87 -6.03
C GLU A 376 -9.83 9.82 -4.68
N TYR A 377 -10.52 8.70 -4.36
CA TYR A 377 -11.17 8.58 -3.06
C TYR A 377 -10.16 8.56 -1.90
N ILE A 378 -8.94 8.06 -2.12
CA ILE A 378 -7.85 8.03 -1.14
C ILE A 378 -7.49 9.46 -0.72
N LYS A 379 -7.33 10.37 -1.69
CA LYS A 379 -7.07 11.80 -1.43
C LYS A 379 -8.19 12.44 -0.61
N VAL A 380 -9.45 12.07 -0.90
CA VAL A 380 -10.61 12.61 -0.17
C VAL A 380 -10.67 12.09 1.26
N LEU A 381 -10.37 10.81 1.49
CA LEU A 381 -10.30 10.23 2.84
C LEU A 381 -9.11 10.77 3.66
N ALA A 382 -8.03 11.16 3.02
CA ALA A 382 -6.87 11.76 3.68
C ALA A 382 -7.12 13.20 4.18
N ARG A 383 -8.14 13.91 3.70
CA ARG A 383 -8.40 15.32 4.05
C ARG A 383 -8.45 15.61 5.56
N PRO A 384 -9.13 14.82 6.41
CA PRO A 384 -9.12 15.07 7.86
C PRO A 384 -7.72 15.02 8.47
N MET A 385 -6.89 14.07 8.03
CA MET A 385 -5.51 13.97 8.47
C MET A 385 -4.72 15.24 8.13
N VAL A 386 -4.84 15.75 6.90
CA VAL A 386 -4.16 16.98 6.47
C VAL A 386 -4.65 18.23 7.23
N LEU A 387 -5.95 18.29 7.57
CA LEU A 387 -6.55 19.47 8.18
C LEU A 387 -6.35 19.55 9.70
N TYR A 388 -6.38 18.42 10.39
CA TYR A 388 -6.51 18.38 11.85
C TYR A 388 -5.31 17.76 12.56
N GLN A 389 -4.47 17.00 11.86
CA GLN A 389 -3.26 16.43 12.48
C GLN A 389 -2.06 17.38 12.31
N HIS A 390 -1.44 17.72 13.42
CA HIS A 390 -0.20 18.50 13.44
C HIS A 390 1.03 17.60 13.27
N GLU A 391 0.95 16.38 13.76
CA GLU A 391 2.00 15.37 13.67
C GLU A 391 1.72 14.42 12.50
N HIS A 392 2.79 13.96 11.85
CA HIS A 392 2.69 12.99 10.76
C HIS A 392 2.53 11.59 11.35
N PRO A 393 1.44 10.86 11.03
CA PRO A 393 1.31 9.47 11.46
C PRO A 393 2.36 8.62 10.74
N ILE A 394 3.11 7.84 11.53
CA ILE A 394 4.04 6.85 10.97
C ILE A 394 3.29 5.54 10.84
N HIS A 395 3.36 4.97 9.64
CA HIS A 395 2.76 3.69 9.33
C HIS A 395 3.83 2.62 9.10
N TRP A 396 3.67 1.46 9.73
CA TRP A 396 4.45 0.27 9.50
C TRP A 396 3.64 -0.74 8.69
N SER A 397 4.17 -1.17 7.55
CA SER A 397 3.51 -2.20 6.76
C SER A 397 3.61 -3.56 7.43
N PRO A 398 2.70 -4.50 7.14
CA PRO A 398 2.94 -5.92 7.39
C PRO A 398 4.26 -6.37 6.75
N ALA A 399 4.85 -7.46 7.28
CA ALA A 399 6.02 -8.05 6.67
C ALA A 399 5.72 -8.59 5.27
N TYR A 400 6.61 -8.38 4.32
CA TYR A 400 6.50 -8.85 2.94
C TYR A 400 7.85 -9.32 2.40
N VAL A 401 7.82 -10.15 1.38
CA VAL A 401 9.04 -10.64 0.74
C VAL A 401 9.48 -9.64 -0.33
N GLY A 402 10.62 -8.98 -0.11
CA GLY A 402 11.25 -8.07 -1.06
C GLY A 402 11.78 -8.82 -2.29
N GLY A 403 11.75 -8.17 -3.44
CA GLY A 403 12.20 -8.56 -4.77
C GLY A 403 12.67 -9.99 -5.03
N LYS A 404 11.98 -10.70 -5.91
CA LYS A 404 12.45 -11.97 -6.46
C LYS A 404 13.54 -11.67 -7.49
N SER A 405 14.79 -12.00 -7.20
CA SER A 405 15.87 -12.00 -8.19
C SER A 405 16.13 -13.44 -8.62
N GLY A 406 15.63 -13.81 -9.78
CA GLY A 406 15.93 -15.09 -10.44
C GLY A 406 17.18 -14.96 -11.30
N ARG A 407 18.36 -15.33 -10.80
CA ARG A 407 19.52 -15.60 -11.64
C ARG A 407 19.69 -17.12 -11.80
N TYR A 408 19.70 -17.59 -13.03
CA TYR A 408 20.07 -18.98 -13.40
C TYR A 408 19.28 -20.09 -12.71
N GLY A 409 17.93 -20.06 -12.75
CA GLY A 409 17.12 -21.20 -12.32
C GLY A 409 17.21 -21.57 -10.83
N LYS A 410 17.86 -20.75 -10.00
CA LYS A 410 17.77 -20.80 -8.55
C LYS A 410 16.87 -19.66 -8.10
N GLU A 411 15.68 -19.98 -7.66
CA GLU A 411 14.81 -19.05 -6.95
C GLU A 411 15.54 -18.61 -5.69
N HIS A 412 16.15 -17.42 -5.70
CA HIS A 412 16.56 -16.78 -4.47
C HIS A 412 15.30 -16.27 -3.77
N ILE A 413 15.05 -16.83 -2.60
CA ILE A 413 14.00 -16.36 -1.69
C ILE A 413 14.34 -14.90 -1.37
N GLY A 414 13.44 -13.98 -1.72
CA GLY A 414 13.63 -12.57 -1.41
C GLY A 414 13.73 -12.37 0.11
N GLN A 415 14.38 -11.30 0.53
CA GLN A 415 14.55 -10.94 1.93
C GLN A 415 13.20 -10.50 2.52
N LEU A 416 12.88 -10.94 3.73
CA LEU A 416 11.69 -10.49 4.45
C LEU A 416 11.90 -9.05 4.95
N MET A 417 10.99 -8.16 4.61
CA MET A 417 11.09 -6.72 4.86
C MET A 417 9.81 -6.16 5.48
N MET A 418 9.92 -5.03 6.14
CA MET A 418 8.82 -4.15 6.54
C MET A 418 9.09 -2.75 5.99
N SER A 419 8.05 -2.02 5.64
CA SER A 419 8.17 -0.61 5.26
C SER A 419 7.74 0.30 6.40
N VAL A 420 8.55 1.32 6.68
CA VAL A 420 8.17 2.45 7.52
C VAL A 420 7.90 3.65 6.63
N THR A 421 6.71 4.22 6.74
CA THR A 421 6.21 5.25 5.83
C THR A 421 5.49 6.37 6.56
N ALA A 422 5.49 7.56 5.95
CA ALA A 422 4.77 8.71 6.48
C ALA A 422 4.23 9.60 5.35
N PRO A 423 3.07 10.26 5.57
CA PRO A 423 2.46 11.14 4.57
C PRO A 423 3.18 12.48 4.48
N ILE A 424 3.26 13.01 3.26
CA ILE A 424 3.74 14.38 2.95
C ILE A 424 2.52 15.25 2.70
N LEU A 425 2.35 16.28 3.52
CA LEU A 425 1.19 17.15 3.49
C LEU A 425 1.52 18.46 2.75
N ASP A 426 0.53 19.00 2.02
CA ASP A 426 0.68 20.30 1.36
C ASP A 426 0.59 21.42 2.39
N ARG A 427 1.73 21.98 2.80
CA ARG A 427 1.84 23.08 3.77
C ARG A 427 1.80 24.47 3.14
N ARG A 428 1.56 24.56 1.84
CA ARG A 428 1.49 25.86 1.16
C ARG A 428 0.34 26.70 1.69
N ASN A 429 0.62 27.98 1.93
CA ASN A 429 -0.42 28.94 2.32
C ASN A 429 -1.27 29.34 1.12
N TYR A 430 -2.45 28.76 1.03
CA TYR A 430 -3.49 29.17 0.10
C TYR A 430 -4.50 30.08 0.82
N THR A 431 -5.14 30.98 0.06
CA THR A 431 -6.28 31.79 0.55
C THR A 431 -7.45 30.92 1.02
N MET A 432 -7.58 29.72 0.44
CA MET A 432 -8.41 28.64 0.96
C MET A 432 -7.52 27.45 1.31
N LYS A 433 -7.64 26.93 2.53
CA LYS A 433 -6.91 25.72 2.95
C LYS A 433 -7.36 24.53 2.11
N THR A 434 -6.58 24.17 1.11
CA THR A 434 -6.76 22.96 0.33
C THR A 434 -6.04 21.83 1.07
N ALA A 435 -6.80 20.86 1.57
CA ALA A 435 -6.24 19.70 2.25
C ALA A 435 -5.74 18.68 1.21
N ASN A 436 -4.52 18.86 0.74
CA ASN A 436 -3.92 17.98 -0.25
C ASN A 436 -2.83 17.12 0.37
N LEU A 437 -2.94 15.80 0.17
CA LEU A 437 -1.87 14.84 0.37
C LEU A 437 -1.00 14.85 -0.89
N LEU A 438 0.30 15.19 -0.75
CA LEU A 438 1.24 15.22 -1.88
C LEU A 438 1.71 13.80 -2.24
N GLY A 439 1.94 12.97 -1.24
CA GLY A 439 2.40 11.61 -1.42
C GLY A 439 2.83 10.98 -0.10
N ILE A 440 3.45 9.83 -0.22
CA ILE A 440 3.98 9.04 0.90
C ILE A 440 5.47 8.84 0.68
N VAL A 441 6.25 9.04 1.72
CA VAL A 441 7.69 8.74 1.72
C VAL A 441 7.95 7.59 2.68
N GLY A 442 8.94 6.74 2.37
CA GLY A 442 9.27 5.63 3.22
C GLY A 442 10.61 4.98 2.92
N THR A 443 10.94 4.03 3.78
CA THR A 443 12.10 3.14 3.63
C THR A 443 11.73 1.73 4.01
N ASP A 444 12.37 0.77 3.36
CA ASP A 444 12.22 -0.63 3.70
C ASP A 444 13.25 -1.02 4.77
N VAL A 445 12.81 -1.79 5.74
CA VAL A 445 13.62 -2.28 6.86
C VAL A 445 13.69 -3.81 6.79
N PRO A 446 14.86 -4.39 6.54
CA PRO A 446 15.03 -5.83 6.56
C PRO A 446 14.80 -6.40 7.97
N ILE A 447 14.04 -7.50 8.06
CA ILE A 447 13.81 -8.18 9.36
C ILE A 447 15.10 -8.76 9.94
N GLU A 448 16.10 -9.04 9.10
CA GLU A 448 17.43 -9.42 9.57
C GLU A 448 18.06 -8.40 10.54
N GLU A 449 17.76 -7.12 10.43
CA GLU A 449 18.25 -6.10 11.38
C GLU A 449 17.71 -6.37 12.79
N ILE A 450 16.47 -6.80 12.90
CA ILE A 450 15.88 -7.23 14.17
C ILE A 450 16.55 -8.52 14.68
N GLN A 451 16.79 -9.48 13.78
CA GLN A 451 17.45 -10.75 14.13
C GLN A 451 18.84 -10.55 14.71
N LYS A 452 19.61 -9.59 14.19
CA LYS A 452 20.96 -9.26 14.71
C LYS A 452 20.93 -8.81 16.17
N LEU A 453 19.88 -8.12 16.60
CA LEU A 453 19.69 -7.64 17.97
C LEU A 453 19.27 -8.78 18.91
N VAL A 454 18.55 -9.76 18.38
CA VAL A 454 18.00 -10.90 19.14
C VAL A 454 18.90 -12.14 19.02
N SER A 455 20.17 -11.98 19.34
CA SER A 455 21.16 -13.07 19.19
C SER A 455 20.92 -14.19 20.21
N PRO A 456 20.96 -15.48 19.81
CA PRO A 456 20.70 -16.61 20.70
C PRO A 456 21.59 -16.66 21.93
N TYR A 457 22.85 -16.20 21.86
CA TYR A 457 23.76 -16.16 22.99
C TYR A 457 23.31 -15.20 24.11
N LYS A 458 22.49 -14.20 23.83
CA LYS A 458 21.90 -13.29 24.82
C LYS A 458 20.80 -13.97 25.63
N LEU A 459 20.10 -14.92 25.02
CA LEU A 459 18.91 -15.57 25.58
C LEU A 459 19.23 -16.74 26.47
N GLY A 460 20.30 -17.52 26.16
CA GLY A 460 20.70 -18.70 26.88
C GLY A 460 20.41 -20.02 26.16
N VAL A 461 20.73 -21.13 26.81
CA VAL A 461 20.61 -22.48 26.24
C VAL A 461 19.13 -22.84 26.10
N ASN A 462 18.72 -23.31 24.91
CA ASN A 462 17.35 -23.70 24.57
C ASN A 462 16.30 -22.57 24.70
N ALA A 463 16.75 -21.31 24.75
CA ALA A 463 15.86 -20.16 24.76
C ALA A 463 15.80 -19.54 23.37
N TYR A 464 14.61 -19.15 22.95
CA TYR A 464 14.37 -18.40 21.74
C TYR A 464 13.41 -17.23 21.99
N SER A 465 13.39 -16.29 21.09
CA SER A 465 12.48 -15.16 21.12
C SER A 465 11.68 -15.12 19.83
N PHE A 466 10.50 -14.57 19.89
CA PHE A 466 9.66 -14.28 18.74
C PHE A 466 9.04 -12.90 18.87
N ILE A 467 8.66 -12.30 17.74
CA ILE A 467 8.02 -11.00 17.68
C ILE A 467 6.77 -11.14 16.84
N VAL A 468 5.65 -10.62 17.34
CA VAL A 468 4.37 -10.60 16.67
C VAL A 468 3.83 -9.17 16.58
N ASP A 469 3.03 -8.90 15.57
CA ASP A 469 2.28 -7.65 15.47
C ASP A 469 1.01 -7.69 16.32
N ASN A 470 0.28 -6.57 16.37
CA ASN A 470 -0.97 -6.47 17.12
C ASN A 470 -2.12 -7.33 16.55
N ASN A 471 -1.96 -7.85 15.34
CA ASN A 471 -2.92 -8.75 14.69
C ASN A 471 -2.57 -10.24 14.89
N GLY A 472 -1.53 -10.54 15.68
CA GLY A 472 -1.06 -11.90 15.94
C GLY A 472 -0.18 -12.50 14.83
N ARG A 473 0.23 -11.71 13.83
CA ARG A 473 1.12 -12.16 12.76
C ARG A 473 2.55 -12.20 13.27
N VAL A 474 3.28 -13.23 12.88
CA VAL A 474 4.67 -13.40 13.26
C VAL A 474 5.56 -12.53 12.38
N LEU A 475 6.26 -11.59 13.01
CA LEU A 475 7.29 -10.77 12.36
C LEU A 475 8.66 -11.46 12.41
N TYR A 476 8.96 -12.14 13.51
CA TYR A 476 10.20 -12.87 13.70
C TYR A 476 9.98 -14.12 14.54
N HIS A 477 10.53 -15.23 14.08
CA HIS A 477 10.66 -16.48 14.81
C HIS A 477 11.90 -17.22 14.27
N PRO A 478 12.75 -17.86 15.09
CA PRO A 478 13.99 -18.49 14.63
C PRO A 478 13.77 -19.62 13.62
N ASP A 479 12.65 -20.33 13.72
CA ASP A 479 12.30 -21.43 12.82
C ASP A 479 11.41 -20.99 11.63
N LEU A 480 11.10 -19.69 11.54
CA LEU A 480 10.30 -19.16 10.45
C LEU A 480 11.09 -19.25 9.14
N ARG A 481 10.69 -20.17 8.28
CA ARG A 481 11.19 -20.32 6.92
C ARG A 481 10.05 -20.02 5.98
N PRO A 482 9.92 -18.78 5.47
CA PRO A 482 8.87 -18.46 4.56
C PRO A 482 8.95 -19.37 3.33
N LEU A 483 7.94 -20.21 3.16
CA LEU A 483 7.75 -20.96 1.93
C LEU A 483 7.28 -19.97 0.87
N VAL A 484 8.06 -19.82 -0.19
CA VAL A 484 7.72 -18.94 -1.31
C VAL A 484 6.63 -19.60 -2.14
N SER A 485 5.38 -19.43 -1.75
CA SER A 485 4.26 -19.46 -2.69
C SER A 485 4.06 -18.05 -3.26
N ASN A 486 3.49 -17.95 -4.46
CA ASN A 486 3.41 -16.70 -5.22
C ASN A 486 2.59 -15.58 -4.54
N ASP A 487 1.94 -15.84 -3.42
CA ASP A 487 1.07 -14.95 -2.70
C ASP A 487 1.49 -14.93 -1.22
N PHE A 488 1.50 -13.76 -0.63
CA PHE A 488 1.75 -13.36 0.75
C PHE A 488 1.97 -14.49 1.77
N VAL A 489 3.15 -14.52 2.39
CA VAL A 489 3.42 -15.40 3.53
C VAL A 489 2.98 -14.68 4.80
N GLU A 490 1.77 -14.94 5.23
CA GLU A 490 1.29 -14.61 6.57
C GLU A 490 1.37 -15.89 7.43
N CYS A 491 2.27 -15.93 8.39
CA CYS A 491 2.32 -17.02 9.38
C CYS A 491 1.67 -16.54 10.69
N PHE A 492 0.69 -17.29 11.19
CA PHE A 492 0.09 -17.06 12.50
C PHE A 492 0.78 -17.91 13.57
N ILE A 493 0.71 -17.47 14.84
CA ILE A 493 1.29 -18.20 15.98
C ILE A 493 0.77 -19.63 16.08
N GLU A 494 -0.50 -19.86 15.74
CA GLU A 494 -1.14 -21.17 15.79
C GLU A 494 -0.48 -22.18 14.83
N GLU A 495 -0.04 -21.75 13.65
CA GLU A 495 0.67 -22.60 12.67
C GLU A 495 2.07 -22.99 13.13
N ILE A 496 2.74 -22.10 13.86
CA ILE A 496 4.09 -22.37 14.40
C ILE A 496 4.05 -23.40 15.53
N ASN A 497 3.02 -23.35 16.39
CA ASN A 497 2.86 -24.31 17.47
C ASN A 497 2.57 -25.76 16.96
N LEU A 498 1.93 -25.89 15.79
CA LEU A 498 1.71 -27.19 15.16
C LEU A 498 3.02 -27.78 14.60
N ILE A 499 3.93 -26.96 14.11
CA ILE A 499 5.25 -27.42 13.59
C ILE A 499 6.19 -27.81 14.74
N ALA A 500 6.09 -27.17 15.91
CA ALA A 500 6.92 -27.45 17.07
C ALA A 500 6.53 -28.75 17.82
N VAL A 501 5.36 -29.31 17.58
CA VAL A 501 4.87 -30.56 18.22
C VAL A 501 5.29 -31.80 17.43
N ASP A 502 5.67 -31.69 16.15
CA ASP A 502 6.06 -32.81 15.28
C ASP A 502 7.60 -32.95 15.14
N SER A 503 8.40 -32.23 15.91
CA SER A 503 9.86 -32.31 15.97
C SER A 503 10.35 -32.62 17.40
#